data_3ba0bf61e0a0cb4521d3365540fcf445
#
_entry.id   3ba0bf61e0a0cb4521d3365540fcf445
#
_cell.length_a   1.000
_cell.length_b   1.000
_cell.length_c   1.000
_cell.angle_alpha   90.00
_cell.angle_beta   90.00
_cell.angle_gamma   90.00
#
_symmetry.space_group_name_H-M   'P 1'
#
loop_
_entity.id
_entity.type
_entity.pdbx_description
1 polymer ?
#
loop_
_entity_poly.entity_id
_entity_poly.type
_entity_poly.pdbx_seq_one_letter_code
_entity_poly.pdbx_strand_id
1 'polypeptide(L)'
;MRGFPSAARIAIGVSLTILIAAACGSSQGQRPAKTRLSIATGGTGGVFYPYGGGIAKIITEHIPNVEATAEVTAASVDNLKFLRDHKADLAFTTGDMLADAVNGHDVFDGTKLPLRALAVLYVNYTQVVTLASGPIKRLADLKGKVVSTGSPGSGGELTAFRVLEAAGINPATDIQKQSLGVAQAADAMKDGKIDAFFWSGGLPTAALLDLAHTPGISIRLLPNDDVLPALQRSYGASIYFLRNIPKGTYPGPANNERDVPVVSVTIVLAVHESMPEQLAFDITRTLFEHQAELAAIHPEAKNLSLLTATEGSPAPFHEGAIRYYTAQHAWPPPPLTSEPH
;
A
#
# COMPACT_ATOMS: atom_id res chain seq x y z
N MET A 1 -21.22 84.02 -56.92
CA MET A 1 -22.32 84.27 -57.92
C MET A 1 -22.92 82.89 -58.26
N ARG A 2 -24.18 82.76 -58.08
CA ARG A 2 -25.14 81.87 -58.77
C ARG A 2 -24.80 80.35 -58.71
N GLY A 3 -25.68 79.48 -58.41
CA GLY A 3 -27.13 79.47 -58.14
C GLY A 3 -27.52 78.00 -57.94
N PHE A 4 -28.51 77.75 -57.06
CA PHE A 4 -29.27 76.51 -56.93
C PHE A 4 -30.15 76.28 -58.18
N PRO A 5 -30.57 75.04 -58.53
CA PRO A 5 -31.73 74.46 -57.83
C PRO A 5 -31.74 72.91 -57.75
N SER A 6 -32.41 72.44 -56.75
CA SER A 6 -33.71 71.80 -56.65
C SER A 6 -33.85 70.28 -56.93
N ALA A 7 -34.14 69.61 -55.85
CA ALA A 7 -35.11 68.54 -55.59
C ALA A 7 -35.30 67.35 -56.57
N ALA A 8 -35.17 66.17 -56.04
CA ALA A 8 -36.13 65.08 -56.22
C ALA A 8 -36.08 64.08 -55.08
N ARG A 9 -37.18 63.93 -54.34
CA ARG A 9 -37.43 62.92 -53.32
C ARG A 9 -37.78 61.62 -54.01
N ILE A 10 -37.01 60.58 -53.77
CA ILE A 10 -37.37 59.19 -54.03
C ILE A 10 -37.40 58.45 -52.70
N ALA A 11 -38.58 58.08 -52.23
CA ALA A 11 -38.80 57.22 -51.12
C ALA A 11 -38.55 55.77 -51.58
N ILE A 12 -37.54 55.09 -51.03
CA ILE A 12 -37.36 53.63 -51.17
C ILE A 12 -37.60 53.03 -49.83
N GLY A 13 -38.74 52.29 -49.77
CA GLY A 13 -39.11 51.50 -48.62
C GLY A 13 -38.10 50.34 -48.43
N VAL A 14 -37.45 50.32 -47.28
CA VAL A 14 -36.58 49.21 -46.86
C VAL A 14 -37.45 48.24 -46.05
N SER A 15 -37.81 47.11 -46.67
CA SER A 15 -38.46 45.97 -46.01
C SER A 15 -37.40 45.32 -45.12
N LEU A 16 -37.53 45.45 -43.80
CA LEU A 16 -36.71 44.80 -42.80
C LEU A 16 -37.15 43.34 -42.65
N THR A 17 -36.48 42.44 -43.37
CA THR A 17 -36.67 40.99 -43.23
C THR A 17 -35.85 40.54 -42.00
N ILE A 18 -36.52 40.28 -40.87
CA ILE A 18 -35.90 39.69 -39.68
C ILE A 18 -35.64 38.21 -39.95
N LEU A 19 -34.38 37.87 -40.25
CA LEU A 19 -33.93 36.48 -40.21
C LEU A 19 -33.77 36.07 -38.75
N ILE A 20 -34.71 35.30 -38.23
CA ILE A 20 -34.56 34.57 -36.98
C ILE A 20 -33.62 33.38 -37.29
N ALA A 21 -32.33 33.55 -37.08
CA ALA A 21 -31.40 32.44 -37.03
C ALA A 21 -31.67 31.65 -35.75
N ALA A 22 -32.41 30.54 -35.88
CA ALA A 22 -32.51 29.52 -34.85
C ALA A 22 -31.10 28.94 -34.61
N ALA A 23 -30.39 29.50 -33.63
CA ALA A 23 -29.17 28.92 -33.10
C ALA A 23 -29.55 27.63 -32.37
N CYS A 24 -29.59 26.50 -33.10
CA CYS A 24 -29.47 25.18 -32.49
C CYS A 24 -28.10 25.11 -31.86
N GLY A 25 -27.99 25.63 -30.66
CA GLY A 25 -26.87 25.35 -29.79
C GLY A 25 -26.82 23.85 -29.51
N SER A 26 -26.05 23.10 -30.28
CA SER A 26 -25.64 21.78 -29.90
C SER A 26 -24.89 21.92 -28.54
N SER A 27 -25.60 21.64 -27.47
CA SER A 27 -24.98 21.36 -26.20
C SER A 27 -24.06 20.15 -26.44
N GLN A 28 -22.79 20.43 -26.81
CA GLN A 28 -21.75 19.44 -26.66
C GLN A 28 -21.76 19.09 -25.16
N GLY A 29 -22.37 17.94 -24.85
CA GLY A 29 -22.35 17.40 -23.50
C GLY A 29 -20.88 17.36 -23.07
N GLN A 30 -20.53 18.29 -22.18
CA GLN A 30 -19.23 18.22 -21.49
C GLN A 30 -19.17 16.82 -20.89
N ARG A 31 -18.26 15.99 -21.39
CA ARG A 31 -17.96 14.72 -20.71
C ARG A 31 -17.63 15.09 -19.27
N PRO A 32 -18.26 14.47 -18.28
CA PRO A 32 -17.96 14.75 -16.90
C PRO A 32 -16.45 14.64 -16.69
N ALA A 33 -15.87 15.61 -15.98
CA ALA A 33 -14.44 15.58 -15.69
C ALA A 33 -14.13 14.28 -14.95
N LYS A 34 -13.14 13.54 -15.43
CA LYS A 34 -12.69 12.31 -14.76
C LYS A 34 -12.15 12.64 -13.37
N THR A 35 -12.60 11.91 -12.36
CA THR A 35 -11.97 11.89 -11.04
C THR A 35 -10.64 11.15 -11.16
N ARG A 36 -9.54 11.78 -10.78
CA ARG A 36 -8.22 11.15 -10.76
C ARG A 36 -7.86 10.77 -9.35
N LEU A 37 -7.42 9.52 -9.17
CA LEU A 37 -7.00 8.99 -7.88
C LEU A 37 -5.53 8.57 -7.95
N SER A 38 -4.79 8.88 -6.91
CA SER A 38 -3.43 8.38 -6.72
C SER A 38 -3.41 7.34 -5.60
N ILE A 39 -2.68 6.25 -5.82
CA ILE A 39 -2.50 5.15 -4.86
C ILE A 39 -1.04 5.13 -4.43
N ALA A 40 -0.76 5.55 -3.21
CA ALA A 40 0.58 5.48 -2.64
C ALA A 40 0.93 4.03 -2.31
N THR A 41 2.04 3.53 -2.83
CA THR A 41 2.43 2.12 -2.76
C THR A 41 3.75 1.90 -2.03
N GLY A 42 4.82 1.58 -2.73
CA GLY A 42 6.16 1.33 -2.20
C GLY A 42 7.16 1.15 -3.34
N GLY A 43 8.35 0.65 -3.05
CA GLY A 43 9.36 0.36 -4.05
C GLY A 43 8.93 -0.77 -5.01
N THR A 44 9.42 -0.71 -6.26
CA THR A 44 9.05 -1.62 -7.35
C THR A 44 9.44 -3.09 -7.11
N GLY A 45 10.41 -3.37 -6.24
CA GLY A 45 10.83 -4.73 -5.89
C GLY A 45 9.96 -5.43 -4.83
N GLY A 46 8.96 -4.73 -4.26
CA GLY A 46 8.04 -5.25 -3.25
C GLY A 46 6.66 -5.57 -3.81
N VAL A 47 5.72 -5.89 -2.92
CA VAL A 47 4.35 -6.29 -3.26
C VAL A 47 3.42 -5.10 -3.50
N PHE A 48 3.59 -3.99 -2.77
CA PHE A 48 2.69 -2.84 -2.81
C PHE A 48 2.53 -2.26 -4.22
N TYR A 49 3.65 -2.09 -4.95
CA TYR A 49 3.62 -1.45 -6.26
C TYR A 49 2.88 -2.28 -7.32
N PRO A 50 3.20 -3.56 -7.59
CA PRO A 50 2.45 -4.36 -8.55
C PRO A 50 0.99 -4.56 -8.14
N TYR A 51 0.70 -4.77 -6.86
CA TYR A 51 -0.68 -4.92 -6.38
C TYR A 51 -1.46 -3.60 -6.52
N GLY A 52 -0.84 -2.47 -6.15
CA GLY A 52 -1.43 -1.13 -6.33
C GLY A 52 -1.68 -0.78 -7.80
N GLY A 53 -0.78 -1.20 -8.70
CA GLY A 53 -0.99 -1.11 -10.14
C GLY A 53 -2.21 -1.92 -10.61
N GLY A 54 -2.41 -3.11 -10.04
CA GLY A 54 -3.61 -3.90 -10.24
C GLY A 54 -4.88 -3.20 -9.76
N ILE A 55 -4.85 -2.64 -8.55
CA ILE A 55 -5.99 -1.88 -8.02
C ILE A 55 -6.27 -0.65 -8.89
N ALA A 56 -5.24 0.09 -9.30
CA ALA A 56 -5.40 1.23 -10.20
C ALA A 56 -6.06 0.84 -11.53
N LYS A 57 -5.66 -0.31 -12.08
CA LYS A 57 -6.24 -0.85 -13.31
C LYS A 57 -7.72 -1.15 -13.15
N ILE A 58 -8.11 -1.96 -12.15
CA ILE A 58 -9.53 -2.33 -11.98
C ILE A 58 -10.41 -1.13 -11.62
N ILE A 59 -9.93 -0.17 -10.83
CA ILE A 59 -10.65 1.09 -10.57
C ILE A 59 -10.92 1.83 -11.88
N THR A 60 -9.89 1.99 -12.72
CA THR A 60 -9.98 2.72 -13.99
C THR A 60 -10.90 2.04 -14.98
N GLU A 61 -10.90 0.70 -15.01
CA GLU A 61 -11.70 -0.08 -15.97
C GLU A 61 -13.16 -0.24 -15.53
N HIS A 62 -13.43 -0.30 -14.21
CA HIS A 62 -14.74 -0.71 -13.70
C HIS A 62 -15.52 0.39 -12.95
N ILE A 63 -14.88 1.53 -12.59
CA ILE A 63 -15.60 2.66 -11.98
C ILE A 63 -15.78 3.78 -13.03
N PRO A 64 -17.01 4.10 -13.45
CA PRO A 64 -17.25 5.12 -14.47
C PRO A 64 -16.67 6.50 -14.08
N ASN A 65 -16.00 7.15 -15.03
CA ASN A 65 -15.38 8.47 -14.85
C ASN A 65 -14.32 8.57 -13.77
N VAL A 66 -13.73 7.45 -13.34
CA VAL A 66 -12.59 7.40 -12.42
C VAL A 66 -11.35 6.88 -13.16
N GLU A 67 -10.20 7.47 -12.89
CA GLU A 67 -8.90 7.06 -13.39
C GLU A 67 -7.93 7.01 -12.21
N ALA A 68 -7.27 5.88 -11.99
CA ALA A 68 -6.36 5.69 -10.87
C ALA A 68 -4.92 5.37 -11.36
N THR A 69 -3.94 5.82 -10.60
CA THR A 69 -2.52 5.56 -10.84
C THR A 69 -1.84 5.06 -9.56
N ALA A 70 -0.88 4.15 -9.70
CA ALA A 70 -0.05 3.69 -8.60
C ALA A 70 1.26 4.47 -8.57
N GLU A 71 1.58 5.04 -7.40
CA GLU A 71 2.77 5.86 -7.20
C GLU A 71 3.83 5.09 -6.41
N VAL A 72 5.09 5.16 -6.88
CA VAL A 72 6.24 4.64 -6.14
C VAL A 72 6.55 5.57 -4.96
N THR A 73 6.65 5.01 -3.76
CA THR A 73 6.93 5.77 -2.53
C THR A 73 7.95 5.01 -1.66
N ALA A 74 8.30 5.60 -0.52
CA ALA A 74 9.07 4.90 0.51
C ALA A 74 8.22 3.88 1.31
N ALA A 75 6.91 3.80 1.09
CA ALA A 75 5.91 2.96 1.71
C ALA A 75 5.27 3.55 2.99
N SER A 76 4.82 2.71 3.92
CA SER A 76 3.77 2.93 4.91
C SER A 76 3.75 4.30 5.60
N VAL A 77 4.86 4.75 6.18
CA VAL A 77 4.88 6.02 6.93
C VAL A 77 4.66 7.22 6.02
N ASP A 78 5.37 7.26 4.88
CA ASP A 78 5.20 8.34 3.92
C ASP A 78 3.81 8.29 3.28
N ASN A 79 3.29 7.10 3.00
CA ASN A 79 1.96 6.90 2.46
C ASN A 79 0.87 7.49 3.38
N LEU A 80 0.96 7.25 4.68
CA LEU A 80 0.01 7.78 5.66
C LEU A 80 0.10 9.31 5.77
N LYS A 81 1.32 9.88 5.66
CA LYS A 81 1.51 11.33 5.57
C LYS A 81 0.93 11.89 4.27
N PHE A 82 1.05 11.17 3.15
CA PHE A 82 0.44 11.59 1.87
C PHE A 82 -1.09 11.59 1.94
N LEU A 83 -1.71 10.61 2.61
CA LEU A 83 -3.15 10.65 2.88
C LEU A 83 -3.53 11.88 3.72
N ARG A 84 -2.80 12.15 4.83
CA ARG A 84 -3.02 13.33 5.68
C ARG A 84 -2.96 14.62 4.86
N ASP A 85 -1.99 14.72 3.98
CA ASP A 85 -1.70 15.93 3.20
C ASP A 85 -2.51 16.00 1.89
N HIS A 86 -3.43 15.05 1.66
CA HIS A 86 -4.20 14.88 0.41
C HIS A 86 -3.33 14.81 -0.85
N LYS A 87 -2.12 14.25 -0.71
CA LYS A 87 -1.20 13.97 -1.83
C LYS A 87 -1.41 12.58 -2.44
N ALA A 88 -2.13 11.74 -1.74
CA ALA A 88 -2.63 10.46 -2.24
C ALA A 88 -4.09 10.29 -1.77
N ASP A 89 -4.87 9.55 -2.55
CA ASP A 89 -6.27 9.25 -2.26
C ASP A 89 -6.41 7.91 -1.55
N LEU A 90 -5.58 6.93 -1.95
CA LEU A 90 -5.48 5.61 -1.34
C LEU A 90 -4.03 5.33 -0.97
N ALA A 91 -3.83 4.51 0.05
CA ALA A 91 -2.49 4.13 0.47
C ALA A 91 -2.40 2.69 0.97
N PHE A 92 -1.37 1.98 0.54
CA PHE A 92 -0.95 0.75 1.20
C PHE A 92 -0.20 1.08 2.50
N THR A 93 -0.53 0.39 3.57
CA THR A 93 0.16 0.54 4.85
C THR A 93 0.18 -0.77 5.62
N THR A 94 1.18 -0.92 6.47
CA THR A 94 1.18 -1.99 7.47
C THR A 94 0.28 -1.63 8.64
N GLY A 95 -0.31 -2.63 9.29
CA GLY A 95 -1.25 -2.42 10.39
C GLY A 95 -0.62 -1.73 11.58
N ASP A 96 0.65 -2.02 11.90
CA ASP A 96 1.38 -1.36 12.97
C ASP A 96 1.56 0.15 12.73
N MET A 97 1.91 0.55 11.51
CA MET A 97 2.04 1.97 11.15
C MET A 97 0.69 2.67 11.12
N LEU A 98 -0.36 1.97 10.68
CA LEU A 98 -1.72 2.52 10.73
C LEU A 98 -2.19 2.73 12.17
N ALA A 99 -1.88 1.79 13.08
CA ALA A 99 -2.14 1.94 14.52
C ALA A 99 -1.45 3.17 15.10
N ASP A 100 -0.17 3.35 14.80
CA ASP A 100 0.59 4.53 15.24
C ASP A 100 -0.02 5.82 14.71
N ALA A 101 -0.37 5.85 13.43
CA ALA A 101 -0.93 7.05 12.79
C ALA A 101 -2.28 7.48 13.39
N VAL A 102 -3.21 6.55 13.59
CA VAL A 102 -4.54 6.90 14.14
C VAL A 102 -4.49 7.24 15.64
N ASN A 103 -3.46 6.76 16.34
CA ASN A 103 -3.25 7.06 17.76
C ASN A 103 -2.25 8.20 18.01
N GLY A 104 -1.50 8.64 17.00
CA GLY A 104 -0.48 9.67 17.12
C GLY A 104 0.80 9.19 17.80
N HIS A 105 1.14 7.92 17.66
CA HIS A 105 2.32 7.33 18.30
C HIS A 105 3.56 7.43 17.39
N ASP A 106 4.73 7.21 17.99
CA ASP A 106 6.02 7.13 17.32
C ASP A 106 6.29 8.34 16.39
N VAL A 107 6.54 8.08 15.12
CA VAL A 107 6.88 9.10 14.10
C VAL A 107 5.75 10.09 13.78
N PHE A 108 4.58 9.91 14.37
CA PHE A 108 3.44 10.83 14.22
C PHE A 108 3.33 11.84 15.37
N ASP A 109 4.21 11.75 16.38
CA ASP A 109 4.51 12.76 17.40
C ASP A 109 3.26 13.42 18.02
N GLY A 110 2.36 12.62 18.57
CA GLY A 110 1.10 13.04 19.17
C GLY A 110 -0.01 13.42 18.20
N THR A 111 0.28 13.48 16.89
CA THR A 111 -0.71 13.86 15.87
C THR A 111 -1.50 12.64 15.39
N LYS A 112 -2.78 12.57 15.77
CA LYS A 112 -3.69 11.54 15.26
C LYS A 112 -4.14 11.87 13.84
N LEU A 113 -3.95 10.92 12.92
CA LEU A 113 -4.36 11.09 11.54
C LEU A 113 -5.80 10.61 11.32
N PRO A 114 -6.64 11.37 10.60
CA PRO A 114 -8.03 11.03 10.33
C PRO A 114 -8.14 10.01 9.20
N LEU A 115 -7.72 8.77 9.46
CA LEU A 115 -7.63 7.70 8.48
C LEU A 115 -8.68 6.62 8.71
N ARG A 116 -9.09 5.97 7.64
CA ARG A 116 -10.04 4.86 7.63
C ARG A 116 -9.50 3.72 6.77
N ALA A 117 -9.86 2.49 7.13
CA ALA A 117 -9.58 1.31 6.32
C ALA A 117 -10.67 1.10 5.27
N LEU A 118 -10.29 0.69 4.06
CA LEU A 118 -11.21 0.11 3.08
C LEU A 118 -11.20 -1.42 3.18
N ALA A 119 -10.03 -2.03 3.28
CA ALA A 119 -9.88 -3.47 3.38
C ALA A 119 -8.54 -3.85 4.03
N VAL A 120 -8.52 -4.94 4.78
CA VAL A 120 -7.30 -5.71 5.03
C VAL A 120 -7.07 -6.59 3.80
N LEU A 121 -5.91 -6.42 3.16
CA LEU A 121 -5.62 -7.04 1.87
C LEU A 121 -4.94 -8.42 2.00
N TYR A 122 -3.94 -8.51 2.87
CA TYR A 122 -3.15 -9.71 3.11
C TYR A 122 -2.29 -9.55 4.37
N VAL A 123 -1.50 -10.57 4.68
CA VAL A 123 -0.56 -10.59 5.80
C VAL A 123 0.85 -10.31 5.31
N ASN A 124 1.57 -9.45 6.00
CA ASN A 124 2.98 -9.15 5.77
C ASN A 124 3.87 -9.92 6.72
N TYR A 125 5.00 -10.41 6.23
CA TYR A 125 5.97 -11.23 6.95
C TYR A 125 7.25 -10.44 7.20
N THR A 126 7.73 -10.41 8.44
CA THR A 126 9.04 -9.80 8.76
C THR A 126 10.14 -10.79 8.43
N GLN A 127 10.77 -10.62 7.27
CA GLN A 127 11.80 -11.49 6.74
C GLN A 127 13.18 -10.91 7.09
N VAL A 128 13.98 -11.65 7.84
CA VAL A 128 15.37 -11.31 8.12
C VAL A 128 16.24 -12.22 7.28
N VAL A 129 16.89 -11.65 6.28
CA VAL A 129 17.60 -12.38 5.22
C VAL A 129 19.10 -12.27 5.44
N THR A 130 19.80 -13.41 5.34
CA THR A 130 21.27 -13.51 5.37
C THR A 130 21.74 -14.57 4.40
N LEU A 131 23.06 -14.68 4.20
CA LEU A 131 23.65 -15.76 3.42
C LEU A 131 23.67 -17.06 4.22
N ALA A 132 23.27 -18.16 3.62
CA ALA A 132 23.24 -19.48 4.25
C ALA A 132 24.65 -19.97 4.64
N SER A 133 25.69 -19.60 3.88
CA SER A 133 27.08 -19.88 4.15
C SER A 133 27.69 -19.06 5.29
N GLY A 134 27.02 -17.95 5.66
CA GLY A 134 27.51 -17.01 6.67
C GLY A 134 27.34 -17.49 8.12
N PRO A 135 27.95 -16.78 9.09
CA PRO A 135 27.91 -17.14 10.50
C PRO A 135 26.57 -16.78 11.18
N ILE A 136 25.74 -15.95 10.57
CA ILE A 136 24.49 -15.44 11.17
C ILE A 136 23.43 -16.53 11.13
N LYS A 137 22.96 -16.98 12.30
CA LYS A 137 21.96 -18.06 12.46
C LYS A 137 20.71 -17.61 13.21
N ARG A 138 20.77 -16.51 13.95
CA ARG A 138 19.71 -15.96 14.82
C ARG A 138 19.86 -14.45 14.91
N LEU A 139 18.83 -13.74 15.40
CA LEU A 139 18.85 -12.28 15.54
C LEU A 139 20.05 -11.77 16.35
N ALA A 140 20.40 -12.44 17.44
CA ALA A 140 21.52 -12.03 18.29
C ALA A 140 22.88 -11.96 17.56
N ASP A 141 23.04 -12.70 16.47
CA ASP A 141 24.27 -12.72 15.67
C ASP A 141 24.40 -11.47 14.77
N LEU A 142 23.37 -10.61 14.71
CA LEU A 142 23.40 -9.34 13.97
C LEU A 142 24.26 -8.27 14.64
N LYS A 143 24.61 -8.41 15.94
CA LYS A 143 25.48 -7.45 16.63
C LYS A 143 26.81 -7.29 15.93
N GLY A 144 27.20 -6.04 15.68
CA GLY A 144 28.44 -5.68 14.97
C GLY A 144 28.41 -5.88 13.45
N LYS A 145 27.29 -6.34 12.88
CA LYS A 145 27.14 -6.62 11.45
C LYS A 145 26.63 -5.41 10.66
N VAL A 146 26.86 -5.42 9.35
CA VAL A 146 26.30 -4.46 8.43
C VAL A 146 24.90 -4.93 8.06
N VAL A 147 23.88 -4.22 8.56
CA VAL A 147 22.46 -4.64 8.43
C VAL A 147 21.64 -3.55 7.77
N SER A 148 20.96 -3.88 6.68
CA SER A 148 19.96 -2.99 6.12
C SER A 148 18.61 -3.18 6.83
N THR A 149 18.03 -2.09 7.30
CA THR A 149 16.78 -2.08 8.07
C THR A 149 15.54 -1.74 7.22
N GLY A 150 15.72 -1.44 5.93
CA GLY A 150 14.64 -1.04 5.03
C GLY A 150 14.82 0.38 4.48
N SER A 151 13.92 0.81 3.61
CA SER A 151 13.94 2.18 3.07
C SER A 151 13.65 3.19 4.17
N PRO A 152 14.32 4.37 4.18
CA PRO A 152 13.95 5.45 5.08
C PRO A 152 12.49 5.86 4.88
N GLY A 153 11.74 6.03 5.99
CA GLY A 153 10.31 6.39 5.93
C GLY A 153 9.38 5.23 5.61
N SER A 154 9.88 4.00 5.53
CA SER A 154 9.05 2.81 5.38
C SER A 154 8.56 2.28 6.73
N GLY A 155 7.40 1.63 6.73
CA GLY A 155 6.96 0.84 7.89
C GLY A 155 7.91 -0.32 8.19
N GLY A 156 8.52 -0.91 7.15
CA GLY A 156 9.50 -1.99 7.30
C GLY A 156 10.73 -1.58 8.09
N GLU A 157 11.23 -0.35 7.96
CA GLU A 157 12.34 0.16 8.75
C GLU A 157 11.97 0.27 10.23
N LEU A 158 10.79 0.80 10.55
CA LEU A 158 10.33 0.88 11.94
C LEU A 158 10.05 -0.50 12.54
N THR A 159 9.44 -1.40 11.78
CA THR A 159 9.27 -2.80 12.20
C THR A 159 10.64 -3.45 12.49
N ALA A 160 11.66 -3.21 11.65
CA ALA A 160 13.00 -3.73 11.87
C ALA A 160 13.62 -3.19 13.17
N PHE A 161 13.45 -1.90 13.48
CA PHE A 161 13.92 -1.33 14.76
C PHE A 161 13.24 -2.00 15.95
N ARG A 162 11.90 -2.13 15.90
CA ARG A 162 11.12 -2.80 16.96
C ARG A 162 11.55 -4.25 17.18
N VAL A 163 11.80 -4.99 16.12
CA VAL A 163 12.27 -6.39 16.19
C VAL A 163 13.69 -6.45 16.79
N LEU A 164 14.60 -5.58 16.36
CA LEU A 164 15.95 -5.50 16.89
C LEU A 164 15.93 -5.14 18.40
N GLU A 165 15.18 -4.12 18.79
CA GLU A 165 15.04 -3.71 20.19
C GLU A 165 14.43 -4.82 21.05
N ALA A 166 13.40 -5.50 20.56
CA ALA A 166 12.80 -6.66 21.23
C ALA A 166 13.77 -7.84 21.37
N ALA A 167 14.76 -7.96 20.47
CA ALA A 167 15.86 -8.92 20.55
C ALA A 167 17.03 -8.45 21.43
N GLY A 168 16.93 -7.28 22.08
CA GLY A 168 18.00 -6.70 22.90
C GLY A 168 19.17 -6.15 22.08
N ILE A 169 18.89 -5.68 20.87
CA ILE A 169 19.85 -5.07 19.93
C ILE A 169 19.46 -3.62 19.71
N ASN A 170 20.31 -2.68 20.08
CA ASN A 170 20.08 -1.28 19.78
C ASN A 170 20.43 -1.00 18.30
N PRO A 171 19.43 -0.62 17.44
CA PRO A 171 19.68 -0.42 16.02
C PRO A 171 20.62 0.75 15.71
N ALA A 172 20.84 1.68 16.65
CA ALA A 172 21.72 2.82 16.46
C ALA A 172 23.17 2.54 16.82
N THR A 173 23.43 1.59 17.72
CA THR A 173 24.78 1.36 18.28
C THR A 173 25.30 -0.06 18.09
N ASP A 174 24.42 -1.06 18.02
CA ASP A 174 24.83 -2.47 18.02
C ASP A 174 24.98 -3.05 16.61
N ILE A 175 24.57 -2.33 15.56
CA ILE A 175 24.74 -2.72 14.16
C ILE A 175 25.33 -1.56 13.33
N GLN A 176 25.94 -1.89 12.18
CA GLN A 176 26.28 -0.90 11.17
C GLN A 176 25.09 -0.73 10.24
N LYS A 177 24.18 0.19 10.62
CA LYS A 177 22.90 0.36 9.93
C LYS A 177 23.08 0.88 8.50
N GLN A 178 22.39 0.23 7.56
CA GLN A 178 22.14 0.72 6.21
C GLN A 178 20.63 0.90 6.05
N SER A 179 20.20 1.86 5.21
CA SER A 179 18.78 2.10 4.92
C SER A 179 18.55 1.93 3.42
N LEU A 180 18.25 0.69 3.00
CA LEU A 180 18.11 0.30 1.59
C LEU A 180 16.73 -0.32 1.35
N GLY A 181 16.11 0.01 0.22
CA GLY A 181 14.94 -0.72 -0.28
C GLY A 181 15.30 -2.17 -0.63
N VAL A 182 14.30 -3.05 -0.69
CA VAL A 182 14.52 -4.49 -0.83
C VAL A 182 15.35 -4.89 -2.05
N ALA A 183 15.16 -4.24 -3.21
CA ALA A 183 15.96 -4.52 -4.41
C ALA A 183 17.42 -4.11 -4.20
N GLN A 184 17.64 -2.90 -3.66
CA GLN A 184 18.98 -2.38 -3.36
C GLN A 184 19.68 -3.22 -2.28
N ALA A 185 18.94 -3.70 -1.26
CA ALA A 185 19.48 -4.58 -0.23
C ALA A 185 19.87 -5.95 -0.81
N ALA A 186 19.06 -6.51 -1.71
CA ALA A 186 19.41 -7.74 -2.43
C ALA A 186 20.70 -7.58 -3.24
N ASP A 187 20.84 -6.48 -3.99
CA ASP A 187 22.06 -6.18 -4.74
C ASP A 187 23.28 -5.94 -3.83
N ALA A 188 23.09 -5.20 -2.74
CA ALA A 188 24.16 -4.99 -1.76
C ALA A 188 24.61 -6.32 -1.10
N MET A 189 23.72 -7.27 -0.89
CA MET A 189 24.05 -8.60 -0.39
C MET A 189 24.80 -9.44 -1.46
N LYS A 190 24.38 -9.38 -2.73
CA LYS A 190 25.12 -10.00 -3.85
C LYS A 190 26.57 -9.50 -3.91
N ASP A 191 26.77 -8.19 -3.69
CA ASP A 191 28.06 -7.54 -3.71
C ASP A 191 28.89 -7.73 -2.42
N GLY A 192 28.35 -8.39 -1.39
CA GLY A 192 28.99 -8.59 -0.09
C GLY A 192 29.15 -7.29 0.73
N LYS A 193 28.33 -6.27 0.44
CA LYS A 193 28.36 -4.96 1.11
C LYS A 193 27.56 -4.96 2.42
N ILE A 194 26.62 -5.90 2.59
CA ILE A 194 25.83 -6.09 3.81
C ILE A 194 25.82 -7.56 4.21
N ASP A 195 25.70 -7.81 5.51
CA ASP A 195 25.67 -9.16 6.09
C ASP A 195 24.23 -9.71 6.22
N ALA A 196 23.27 -8.82 6.42
CA ALA A 196 21.84 -9.14 6.53
C ALA A 196 20.97 -7.96 6.13
N PHE A 197 19.71 -8.25 5.85
CA PHE A 197 18.71 -7.20 5.71
C PHE A 197 17.35 -7.63 6.24
N PHE A 198 16.60 -6.64 6.71
CA PHE A 198 15.18 -6.76 7.05
C PHE A 198 14.34 -6.42 5.83
N TRP A 199 13.29 -7.19 5.65
CA TRP A 199 12.24 -6.91 4.70
C TRP A 199 10.88 -7.28 5.28
N SER A 200 9.97 -6.33 5.36
CA SER A 200 8.58 -6.56 5.71
C SER A 200 7.75 -6.60 4.42
N GLY A 201 7.30 -7.78 4.02
CA GLY A 201 6.63 -7.95 2.72
C GLY A 201 5.80 -9.23 2.63
N GLY A 202 4.93 -9.29 1.61
CA GLY A 202 4.18 -10.48 1.24
C GLY A 202 5.04 -11.55 0.55
N LEU A 203 4.46 -12.70 0.30
CA LEU A 203 5.15 -13.86 -0.25
C LEU A 203 4.61 -14.25 -1.65
N PRO A 204 5.50 -14.68 -2.57
CA PRO A 204 6.94 -14.46 -2.52
C PRO A 204 7.31 -13.01 -2.89
N THR A 205 8.42 -12.48 -2.39
CA THR A 205 8.94 -11.18 -2.79
C THR A 205 9.87 -11.33 -4.00
N ALA A 206 9.62 -10.57 -5.07
CA ALA A 206 10.36 -10.69 -6.34
C ALA A 206 11.88 -10.48 -6.17
N ALA A 207 12.30 -9.47 -5.41
CA ALA A 207 13.72 -9.20 -5.17
C ALA A 207 14.42 -10.32 -4.40
N LEU A 208 13.72 -11.01 -3.49
CA LEU A 208 14.27 -12.16 -2.78
C LEU A 208 14.34 -13.40 -3.67
N LEU A 209 13.35 -13.60 -4.55
CA LEU A 209 13.40 -14.66 -5.55
C LEU A 209 14.61 -14.48 -6.47
N ASP A 210 14.83 -13.26 -6.99
CA ASP A 210 15.97 -12.94 -7.84
C ASP A 210 17.30 -13.18 -7.11
N LEU A 211 17.44 -12.71 -5.87
CA LEU A 211 18.61 -12.97 -5.04
C LEU A 211 18.86 -14.48 -4.85
N ALA A 212 17.81 -15.23 -4.53
CA ALA A 212 17.91 -16.65 -4.25
C ALA A 212 18.18 -17.50 -5.51
N HIS A 213 17.85 -16.99 -6.72
CA HIS A 213 18.20 -17.63 -8.00
C HIS A 213 19.58 -17.22 -8.53
N THR A 214 20.26 -16.28 -7.88
CA THR A 214 21.58 -15.82 -8.32
C THR A 214 22.60 -16.97 -8.16
N PRO A 215 23.36 -17.36 -9.20
CA PRO A 215 24.37 -18.44 -9.11
C PRO A 215 25.38 -18.17 -8.01
N GLY A 216 25.64 -19.18 -7.18
CA GLY A 216 26.59 -19.11 -6.06
C GLY A 216 26.04 -18.44 -4.79
N ILE A 217 24.82 -17.92 -4.83
CA ILE A 217 24.14 -17.34 -3.64
C ILE A 217 23.10 -18.33 -3.12
N SER A 218 23.13 -18.55 -1.81
CA SER A 218 22.08 -19.25 -1.08
C SER A 218 21.69 -18.38 0.12
N ILE A 219 20.43 -17.99 0.18
CA ILE A 219 19.91 -17.18 1.29
C ILE A 219 19.36 -18.07 2.42
N ARG A 220 19.35 -17.50 3.61
CA ARG A 220 18.67 -18.05 4.80
C ARG A 220 17.74 -16.99 5.35
N LEU A 221 16.52 -17.41 5.69
CA LEU A 221 15.59 -16.64 6.49
C LEU A 221 15.81 -16.97 7.97
N LEU A 222 15.93 -15.96 8.82
CA LEU A 222 16.03 -16.15 10.26
C LEU A 222 14.64 -16.17 10.89
N PRO A 223 14.35 -17.13 11.77
CA PRO A 223 13.16 -17.05 12.62
C PRO A 223 13.27 -15.84 13.55
N ASN A 224 12.13 -15.24 13.88
CA ASN A 224 12.07 -14.10 14.79
C ASN A 224 10.80 -14.13 15.66
N ASP A 225 10.22 -15.30 15.84
CA ASP A 225 9.05 -15.55 16.69
C ASP A 225 9.33 -15.33 18.17
N ASP A 226 10.57 -15.48 18.61
CA ASP A 226 11.01 -15.27 19.99
C ASP A 226 10.82 -13.84 20.48
N VAL A 227 10.77 -12.84 19.59
CA VAL A 227 10.52 -11.44 19.96
C VAL A 227 9.03 -11.07 20.02
N LEU A 228 8.14 -11.93 19.53
CA LEU A 228 6.71 -11.64 19.47
C LEU A 228 6.09 -11.25 20.82
N PRO A 229 6.37 -11.93 21.93
CA PRO A 229 5.79 -11.55 23.23
C PRO A 229 6.20 -10.13 23.68
N ALA A 230 7.41 -9.68 23.34
CA ALA A 230 7.86 -8.34 23.66
C ALA A 230 7.13 -7.29 22.80
N LEU A 231 7.01 -7.54 21.50
CA LEU A 231 6.26 -6.66 20.59
C LEU A 231 4.78 -6.53 20.97
N GLN A 232 4.15 -7.63 21.33
CA GLN A 232 2.73 -7.63 21.75
C GLN A 232 2.52 -6.85 23.06
N ARG A 233 3.46 -6.91 24.00
CA ARG A 233 3.39 -6.10 25.22
C ARG A 233 3.53 -4.60 24.94
N SER A 234 4.40 -4.23 24.01
CA SER A 234 4.69 -2.82 23.71
C SER A 234 3.67 -2.16 22.77
N TYR A 235 3.14 -2.91 21.81
CA TYR A 235 2.33 -2.36 20.70
C TYR A 235 0.93 -2.95 20.60
N GLY A 236 0.59 -3.98 21.39
CA GLY A 236 -0.71 -4.63 21.41
C GLY A 236 -0.73 -6.01 20.73
N ALA A 237 -1.48 -6.92 21.33
CA ALA A 237 -1.56 -8.31 20.88
C ALA A 237 -2.27 -8.48 19.53
N SER A 238 -3.12 -7.52 19.12
CA SER A 238 -3.82 -7.56 17.83
C SER A 238 -2.98 -7.01 16.66
N ILE A 239 -1.85 -6.34 16.94
CA ILE A 239 -1.01 -5.71 15.91
C ILE A 239 0.01 -6.68 15.35
N TYR A 240 0.74 -7.36 16.25
CA TYR A 240 1.76 -8.33 15.89
C TYR A 240 1.30 -9.73 16.20
N PHE A 241 1.45 -10.64 15.24
CA PHE A 241 1.07 -12.04 15.39
C PHE A 241 2.05 -12.97 14.67
N LEU A 242 1.99 -14.25 14.98
CA LEU A 242 2.86 -15.26 14.38
C LEU A 242 2.31 -15.71 13.03
N ARG A 243 3.19 -15.85 12.05
CA ARG A 243 2.97 -16.59 10.80
C ARG A 243 4.22 -17.39 10.45
N ASN A 244 4.01 -18.41 9.65
CA ASN A 244 5.11 -19.21 9.10
C ASN A 244 5.33 -18.84 7.63
N ILE A 245 6.57 -18.56 7.25
CA ILE A 245 6.96 -18.54 5.85
C ILE A 245 7.10 -20.00 5.43
N PRO A 246 6.28 -20.49 4.48
CA PRO A 246 6.32 -21.89 4.08
C PRO A 246 7.69 -22.29 3.53
N LYS A 247 8.15 -23.48 3.86
CA LYS A 247 9.33 -24.06 3.24
C LYS A 247 9.18 -24.06 1.72
N GLY A 248 10.27 -23.79 1.00
CA GLY A 248 10.25 -23.72 -0.45
C GLY A 248 9.71 -22.43 -1.03
N THR A 249 9.30 -21.44 -0.22
CA THR A 249 8.92 -20.10 -0.71
C THR A 249 10.04 -19.47 -1.53
N TYR A 250 11.29 -19.62 -1.09
CA TYR A 250 12.48 -19.20 -1.83
C TYR A 250 13.40 -20.39 -2.06
N PRO A 251 14.05 -20.50 -3.24
CA PRO A 251 14.95 -21.60 -3.53
C PRO A 251 16.16 -21.61 -2.59
N GLY A 252 16.76 -22.79 -2.46
CA GLY A 252 17.95 -23.04 -1.66
C GLY A 252 17.70 -23.98 -0.47
N PRO A 253 18.71 -24.80 -0.09
CA PRO A 253 18.53 -25.85 0.91
C PRO A 253 18.15 -25.29 2.29
N ALA A 254 18.67 -24.13 2.69
CA ALA A 254 18.39 -23.55 4.00
C ALA A 254 16.92 -23.11 4.20
N ASN A 255 16.15 -22.96 3.11
CA ASN A 255 14.76 -22.53 3.14
C ASN A 255 13.78 -23.67 2.81
N ASN A 256 14.27 -24.89 2.56
CA ASN A 256 13.47 -26.05 2.15
C ASN A 256 13.31 -27.08 3.27
N GLU A 257 14.04 -26.94 4.38
CA GLU A 257 14.01 -27.93 5.46
C GLU A 257 12.73 -27.82 6.30
N ARG A 258 12.32 -26.62 6.60
CA ARG A 258 11.16 -26.34 7.46
C ARG A 258 10.56 -24.97 7.17
N ASP A 259 9.33 -24.76 7.64
CA ASP A 259 8.73 -23.44 7.73
C ASP A 259 9.53 -22.53 8.67
N VAL A 260 9.53 -21.23 8.40
CA VAL A 260 10.24 -20.24 9.21
C VAL A 260 9.22 -19.39 9.97
N PRO A 261 9.13 -19.52 11.30
CA PRO A 261 8.23 -18.72 12.12
C PRO A 261 8.72 -17.27 12.21
N VAL A 262 7.82 -16.33 11.90
CA VAL A 262 8.16 -14.91 11.87
C VAL A 262 7.03 -14.04 12.43
N VAL A 263 7.40 -12.89 12.95
CA VAL A 263 6.47 -11.82 13.29
C VAL A 263 5.83 -11.27 12.01
N SER A 264 4.54 -11.04 12.08
CA SER A 264 3.71 -10.61 10.97
C SER A 264 2.74 -9.50 11.38
N VAL A 265 2.33 -8.71 10.40
CA VAL A 265 1.32 -7.65 10.54
C VAL A 265 0.34 -7.71 9.37
N THR A 266 -0.83 -7.13 9.50
CA THR A 266 -1.78 -6.98 8.39
C THR A 266 -1.29 -5.90 7.42
N ILE A 267 -1.72 -6.00 6.15
CA ILE A 267 -1.64 -4.92 5.17
C ILE A 267 -3.04 -4.37 4.93
N VAL A 268 -3.15 -3.07 5.06
CA VAL A 268 -4.41 -2.35 4.95
C VAL A 268 -4.36 -1.40 3.76
N LEU A 269 -5.44 -1.35 2.99
CA LEU A 269 -5.71 -0.26 2.06
C LEU A 269 -6.45 0.82 2.85
N ALA A 270 -5.77 1.94 3.07
CA ALA A 270 -6.25 3.06 3.85
C ALA A 270 -6.61 4.26 2.97
N VAL A 271 -7.49 5.11 3.49
CA VAL A 271 -7.93 6.38 2.89
C VAL A 271 -8.04 7.45 3.97
N HIS A 272 -8.09 8.72 3.56
CA HIS A 272 -8.49 9.81 4.46
C HIS A 272 -10.00 9.70 4.75
N GLU A 273 -10.45 10.02 5.96
CA GLU A 273 -11.86 9.89 6.37
C GLU A 273 -12.83 10.75 5.54
N SER A 274 -12.33 11.81 4.91
CA SER A 274 -13.12 12.70 4.04
C SER A 274 -13.36 12.15 2.63
N MET A 275 -12.90 10.94 2.30
CA MET A 275 -13.22 10.33 1.00
C MET A 275 -14.74 10.25 0.84
N PRO A 276 -15.33 10.61 -0.32
CA PRO A 276 -16.78 10.48 -0.52
C PRO A 276 -17.25 9.04 -0.31
N GLU A 277 -18.31 8.86 0.49
CA GLU A 277 -18.83 7.54 0.88
C GLU A 277 -19.12 6.65 -0.34
N GLN A 278 -19.75 7.20 -1.39
CA GLN A 278 -20.04 6.44 -2.59
C GLN A 278 -18.78 5.97 -3.31
N LEU A 279 -17.72 6.80 -3.35
CA LEU A 279 -16.45 6.43 -3.96
C LEU A 279 -15.77 5.31 -3.17
N ALA A 280 -15.74 5.41 -1.84
CA ALA A 280 -15.21 4.37 -0.97
C ALA A 280 -15.99 3.04 -1.12
N PHE A 281 -17.32 3.12 -1.23
CA PHE A 281 -18.17 1.95 -1.51
C PHE A 281 -17.81 1.32 -2.88
N ASP A 282 -17.73 2.13 -3.94
CA ASP A 282 -17.45 1.63 -5.27
C ASP A 282 -16.06 1.03 -5.40
N ILE A 283 -15.05 1.65 -4.76
CA ILE A 283 -13.70 1.10 -4.70
C ILE A 283 -13.72 -0.24 -3.96
N THR A 284 -14.32 -0.29 -2.76
CA THR A 284 -14.37 -1.54 -1.97
C THR A 284 -15.07 -2.64 -2.76
N ARG A 285 -16.22 -2.37 -3.37
CA ARG A 285 -16.94 -3.31 -4.23
C ARG A 285 -16.06 -3.83 -5.36
N THR A 286 -15.38 -2.93 -6.08
CA THR A 286 -14.52 -3.26 -7.22
C THR A 286 -13.37 -4.20 -6.82
N LEU A 287 -12.78 -4.02 -5.63
CA LEU A 287 -11.75 -4.93 -5.12
C LEU A 287 -12.21 -6.39 -5.06
N PHE A 288 -13.44 -6.63 -4.59
CA PHE A 288 -13.96 -7.99 -4.41
C PHE A 288 -14.56 -8.55 -5.70
N GLU A 289 -15.30 -7.76 -6.47
CA GLU A 289 -15.89 -8.21 -7.74
C GLU A 289 -14.81 -8.57 -8.77
N HIS A 290 -13.62 -7.93 -8.70
CA HIS A 290 -12.49 -8.14 -9.60
C HIS A 290 -11.26 -8.76 -8.92
N GLN A 291 -11.45 -9.47 -7.81
CA GLN A 291 -10.38 -10.12 -7.06
C GLN A 291 -9.55 -11.10 -7.93
N ALA A 292 -10.20 -11.81 -8.85
CA ALA A 292 -9.52 -12.73 -9.76
C ALA A 292 -8.55 -12.00 -10.71
N GLU A 293 -8.87 -10.80 -11.17
CA GLU A 293 -7.98 -9.97 -11.99
C GLU A 293 -6.77 -9.51 -11.16
N LEU A 294 -6.99 -9.11 -9.91
CA LEU A 294 -5.91 -8.75 -8.97
C LEU A 294 -5.00 -9.95 -8.70
N ALA A 295 -5.57 -11.14 -8.49
CA ALA A 295 -4.84 -12.38 -8.24
C ALA A 295 -3.98 -12.83 -9.45
N ALA A 296 -4.39 -12.46 -10.66
CA ALA A 296 -3.59 -12.68 -11.86
C ALA A 296 -2.37 -11.74 -11.94
N ILE A 297 -2.42 -10.57 -11.28
CA ILE A 297 -1.32 -9.60 -11.24
C ILE A 297 -0.36 -9.95 -10.09
N HIS A 298 -0.87 -10.26 -8.91
CA HIS A 298 -0.05 -10.64 -7.76
C HIS A 298 -0.71 -11.72 -6.91
N PRO A 299 0.02 -12.80 -6.54
CA PRO A 299 -0.52 -13.93 -5.77
C PRO A 299 -1.15 -13.55 -4.43
N GLU A 300 -0.62 -12.54 -3.73
CA GLU A 300 -1.16 -12.06 -2.45
C GLU A 300 -2.62 -11.58 -2.55
N ALA A 301 -3.08 -11.19 -3.73
CA ALA A 301 -4.48 -10.81 -3.92
C ALA A 301 -5.46 -12.00 -3.79
N LYS A 302 -4.99 -13.24 -3.80
CA LYS A 302 -5.80 -14.43 -3.46
C LYS A 302 -6.25 -14.44 -2.01
N ASN A 303 -5.53 -13.72 -1.14
CA ASN A 303 -5.82 -13.62 0.28
C ASN A 303 -6.94 -12.61 0.58
N LEU A 304 -7.29 -11.75 -0.37
CA LEU A 304 -8.39 -10.82 -0.22
C LEU A 304 -9.72 -11.58 -0.24
N SER A 305 -10.40 -11.61 0.89
CA SER A 305 -11.71 -12.26 1.04
C SER A 305 -12.61 -11.47 1.98
N LEU A 306 -13.93 -11.63 1.86
CA LEU A 306 -14.88 -10.98 2.76
C LEU A 306 -14.71 -11.44 4.23
N LEU A 307 -14.17 -12.65 4.44
CA LEU A 307 -13.93 -13.19 5.79
C LEU A 307 -12.77 -12.48 6.50
N THR A 308 -11.71 -12.13 5.76
CA THR A 308 -10.49 -11.59 6.34
C THR A 308 -10.34 -10.08 6.18
N ALA A 309 -11.03 -9.49 5.21
CA ALA A 309 -10.84 -8.08 4.86
C ALA A 309 -11.33 -7.10 5.93
N THR A 310 -12.19 -7.57 6.86
CA THR A 310 -12.70 -6.76 7.97
C THR A 310 -12.00 -7.06 9.30
N GLU A 311 -11.04 -7.99 9.32
CA GLU A 311 -10.33 -8.43 10.52
C GLU A 311 -8.94 -7.80 10.66
N GLY A 312 -8.55 -7.44 11.88
CA GLY A 312 -7.18 -7.00 12.19
C GLY A 312 -6.80 -5.61 11.67
N SER A 313 -7.78 -4.78 11.26
CA SER A 313 -7.50 -3.37 11.01
C SER A 313 -7.45 -2.60 12.33
N PRO A 314 -6.36 -1.85 12.63
CA PRO A 314 -6.30 -1.01 13.83
C PRO A 314 -7.04 0.33 13.66
N ALA A 315 -7.38 0.71 12.43
CA ALA A 315 -8.20 1.89 12.14
C ALA A 315 -9.66 1.51 11.94
N PRO A 316 -10.62 2.40 12.26
CA PRO A 316 -12.02 2.21 11.88
C PRO A 316 -12.15 2.07 10.36
N PHE A 317 -13.13 1.30 9.92
CA PHE A 317 -13.46 1.22 8.50
C PHE A 317 -14.20 2.48 8.04
N HIS A 318 -14.04 2.80 6.74
CA HIS A 318 -14.77 3.89 6.09
C HIS A 318 -16.24 3.51 5.92
N GLU A 319 -17.17 4.47 6.10
CA GLU A 319 -18.62 4.22 6.01
C GLU A 319 -19.03 3.57 4.68
N GLY A 320 -18.42 3.97 3.57
CA GLY A 320 -18.66 3.33 2.27
C GLY A 320 -18.22 1.85 2.24
N ALA A 321 -17.11 1.52 2.89
CA ALA A 321 -16.66 0.14 3.01
C ALA A 321 -17.61 -0.68 3.92
N ILE A 322 -17.99 -0.12 5.07
CA ILE A 322 -18.97 -0.73 5.98
C ILE A 322 -20.28 -1.03 5.25
N ARG A 323 -20.77 -0.08 4.45
CA ARG A 323 -21.99 -0.26 3.66
C ARG A 323 -21.87 -1.43 2.68
N TYR A 324 -20.72 -1.57 2.00
CA TYR A 324 -20.46 -2.71 1.12
C TYR A 324 -20.44 -4.03 1.92
N TYR A 325 -19.67 -4.11 2.99
CA TYR A 325 -19.57 -5.31 3.83
C TYR A 325 -20.92 -5.71 4.44
N THR A 326 -21.71 -4.73 4.85
CA THR A 326 -23.09 -4.98 5.36
C THR A 326 -23.98 -5.60 4.27
N ALA A 327 -23.91 -5.07 3.03
CA ALA A 327 -24.65 -5.62 1.89
C ALA A 327 -24.21 -7.06 1.54
N GLN A 328 -22.97 -7.44 1.84
CA GLN A 328 -22.42 -8.77 1.65
C GLN A 328 -22.55 -9.67 2.90
N HIS A 329 -23.26 -9.24 3.95
CA HIS A 329 -23.41 -9.95 5.24
C HIS A 329 -22.06 -10.25 5.95
N ALA A 330 -21.02 -9.42 5.71
CA ALA A 330 -19.70 -9.54 6.30
C ALA A 330 -19.43 -8.45 7.36
N TRP A 331 -20.43 -7.70 7.80
CA TRP A 331 -20.34 -6.68 8.83
C TRP A 331 -21.47 -6.80 9.85
N PRO A 332 -21.23 -6.67 11.17
CA PRO A 332 -19.90 -6.55 11.80
C PRO A 332 -19.06 -7.81 11.61
N PRO A 333 -17.70 -7.70 11.67
CA PRO A 333 -16.86 -8.88 11.58
C PRO A 333 -17.23 -9.88 12.68
N PRO A 334 -17.15 -11.18 12.42
CA PRO A 334 -17.37 -12.18 13.47
C PRO A 334 -16.37 -11.94 14.61
N PRO A 335 -16.73 -12.24 15.86
CA PRO A 335 -15.79 -12.16 16.96
C PRO A 335 -14.57 -13.04 16.65
N LEU A 336 -13.36 -12.49 16.87
CA LEU A 336 -12.11 -13.21 16.65
C LEU A 336 -12.17 -14.53 17.42
N THR A 337 -12.33 -15.62 16.69
CA THR A 337 -12.17 -16.96 17.26
C THR A 337 -10.68 -17.16 17.52
N SER A 338 -10.34 -17.63 18.73
CA SER A 338 -8.95 -17.80 19.17
C SER A 338 -8.17 -18.92 18.46
N GLU A 339 -8.67 -19.43 17.34
CA GLU A 339 -7.98 -20.43 16.54
C GLU A 339 -7.37 -19.78 15.28
N PRO A 340 -6.04 -19.88 15.08
CA PRO A 340 -5.39 -19.47 13.84
C PRO A 340 -5.71 -20.47 12.74
N HIS A 341 -6.24 -19.99 11.65
CA HIS A 341 -6.36 -20.75 10.40
C HIS A 341 -5.04 -20.76 9.64
#